data_c5e14d304e389d84c55fdf20178b8170
#
_entry.id   c5e14d304e389d84c55fdf20178b8170
#
_cell.length_a   1.000
_cell.length_b   1.000
_cell.length_c   1.000
_cell.angle_alpha   90.00
_cell.angle_beta   90.00
_cell.angle_gamma   90.00
#
_symmetry.space_group_name_H-M   'P 1'
#
loop_
_entity.id
_entity.type
_entity.pdbx_description
1 polymer ?
#
loop_
_entity_poly.entity_id
_entity_poly.type
_entity_poly.pdbx_seq_one_letter_code
_entity_poly.pdbx_strand_id
1 'polypeptide(L)'
;MNTIALVAPAAGVIAQFLSALLAHTIFHKSSKSGIIMDISKIIRDSAITYLNKQFLFVAVFGAILAVMAGLAFGLLTAVTFSLGATFSAISAYISTLIAVNANSRTVRAANKGFHYAFLTAFRYGTA
;
A
#
# COMPACT_ATOMS: atom_id res chain seq x y z
N MET A 1 23.87 13.23 19.93
CA MET A 1 22.97 12.77 18.85
C MET A 1 22.09 11.71 19.49
N ASN A 2 20.79 11.97 19.57
CA ASN A 2 19.90 11.13 20.38
C ASN A 2 19.69 9.78 19.72
N THR A 3 20.02 8.71 20.40
CA THR A 3 19.79 7.31 19.95
C THR A 3 18.35 7.08 19.51
N ILE A 4 17.39 7.78 20.11
CA ILE A 4 15.96 7.76 19.76
C ILE A 4 15.72 8.24 18.31
N ALA A 5 16.50 9.23 17.82
CA ALA A 5 16.35 9.75 16.46
C ALA A 5 16.77 8.74 15.37
N LEU A 6 17.57 7.74 15.71
CA LEU A 6 18.00 6.68 14.80
C LEU A 6 17.07 5.45 14.82
N VAL A 7 16.30 5.28 15.90
CA VAL A 7 15.39 4.13 16.05
C VAL A 7 14.24 4.20 15.04
N ALA A 8 13.66 5.39 14.83
CA ALA A 8 12.53 5.54 13.91
C ALA A 8 12.90 5.22 12.43
N PRO A 9 13.98 5.78 11.85
CA PRO A 9 14.37 5.42 10.49
C PRO A 9 14.82 3.96 10.38
N ALA A 10 15.49 3.39 11.39
CA ALA A 10 15.89 1.99 11.40
C ALA A 10 14.67 1.05 11.38
N ALA A 11 13.66 1.33 12.22
CA ALA A 11 12.41 0.58 12.22
C ALA A 11 11.68 0.68 10.87
N GLY A 12 11.68 1.86 10.24
CA GLY A 12 11.12 2.06 8.92
C GLY A 12 11.80 1.22 7.83
N VAL A 13 13.13 1.17 7.83
CA VAL A 13 13.89 0.35 6.87
C VAL A 13 13.62 -1.15 7.07
N ILE A 14 13.57 -1.63 8.32
CA ILE A 14 13.25 -3.03 8.63
C ILE A 14 11.84 -3.37 8.17
N ALA A 15 10.85 -2.52 8.44
CA ALA A 15 9.48 -2.71 8.01
C ALA A 15 9.36 -2.76 6.48
N GLN A 16 10.06 -1.87 5.75
CA GLN A 16 10.11 -1.87 4.29
C GLN A 16 10.71 -3.17 3.74
N PHE A 17 11.80 -3.65 4.34
CA PHE A 17 12.44 -4.89 3.90
C PHE A 17 11.55 -6.11 4.11
N LEU A 18 10.89 -6.22 5.27
CA LEU A 18 9.93 -7.28 5.57
C LEU A 18 8.73 -7.24 4.63
N SER A 19 8.19 -6.06 4.36
CA SER A 19 7.09 -5.85 3.43
C SER A 19 7.47 -6.27 2.00
N ALA A 20 8.67 -5.91 1.54
CA ALA A 20 9.17 -6.31 0.22
C ALA A 20 9.33 -7.82 0.09
N LEU A 21 9.86 -8.51 1.13
CA LEU A 21 9.98 -9.97 1.15
C LEU A 21 8.61 -10.66 1.09
N LEU A 22 7.63 -10.17 1.87
CA LEU A 22 6.28 -10.69 1.85
C LEU A 22 5.60 -10.45 0.50
N ALA A 23 5.75 -9.26 -0.07
CA ALA A 23 5.21 -8.93 -1.39
C ALA A 23 5.78 -9.86 -2.49
N HIS A 24 7.10 -10.13 -2.48
CA HIS A 24 7.73 -11.03 -3.44
C HIS A 24 7.13 -12.45 -3.39
N THR A 25 6.88 -13.00 -2.20
CA THR A 25 6.25 -14.31 -2.04
C THR A 25 4.79 -14.35 -2.51
N ILE A 26 4.13 -13.19 -2.50
CA ILE A 26 2.75 -13.01 -2.92
C ILE A 26 2.60 -13.06 -4.44
N PHE A 27 3.48 -12.37 -5.17
CA PHE A 27 3.36 -12.27 -6.63
C PHE A 27 3.70 -13.57 -7.36
N HIS A 28 4.48 -14.48 -6.77
CA HIS A 28 4.92 -15.71 -7.43
C HIS A 28 3.91 -16.87 -7.44
N LYS A 29 2.78 -16.81 -6.71
CA LYS A 29 1.77 -17.88 -6.72
C LYS A 29 0.59 -17.55 -7.65
N SER A 30 0.64 -18.03 -8.87
CA SER A 30 -0.45 -17.94 -9.85
C SER A 30 -1.71 -18.68 -9.37
N SER A 31 -2.87 -18.07 -9.60
CA SER A 31 -4.18 -18.57 -9.18
C SER A 31 -4.97 -19.01 -10.41
N LYS A 32 -5.25 -20.32 -10.54
CA LYS A 32 -6.06 -20.89 -11.63
C LYS A 32 -7.43 -21.33 -11.10
N SER A 33 -8.49 -20.53 -11.32
CA SER A 33 -9.89 -20.98 -11.20
C SER A 33 -10.81 -19.91 -11.81
N GLY A 34 -11.67 -20.28 -12.79
CA GLY A 34 -12.35 -19.36 -13.69
C GLY A 34 -13.24 -18.29 -13.02
N ILE A 35 -14.31 -18.67 -12.30
CA ILE A 35 -15.31 -17.72 -11.76
C ILE A 35 -14.72 -16.78 -10.69
N ILE A 36 -13.85 -17.30 -9.80
CA ILE A 36 -13.20 -16.50 -8.78
C ILE A 36 -12.25 -15.48 -9.41
N MET A 37 -11.69 -15.80 -10.56
CA MET A 37 -10.77 -14.93 -11.29
C MET A 37 -11.50 -13.76 -11.95
N ASP A 38 -12.70 -13.98 -12.49
CA ASP A 38 -13.52 -12.93 -13.11
C ASP A 38 -14.00 -11.92 -12.07
N ILE A 39 -14.51 -12.39 -10.93
CA ILE A 39 -14.93 -11.52 -9.82
C ILE A 39 -13.74 -10.75 -9.27
N SER A 40 -12.58 -11.40 -9.10
CA SER A 40 -11.37 -10.76 -8.60
C SER A 40 -10.85 -9.68 -9.55
N LYS A 41 -10.99 -9.90 -10.86
CA LYS A 41 -10.64 -8.91 -11.88
C LYS A 41 -11.53 -7.67 -11.79
N ILE A 42 -12.84 -7.85 -11.67
CA ILE A 42 -13.79 -6.74 -11.51
C ILE A 42 -13.48 -5.94 -10.25
N ILE A 43 -13.25 -6.60 -9.13
CA ILE A 43 -12.88 -5.93 -7.85
C ILE A 43 -11.57 -5.16 -8.02
N ARG A 44 -10.57 -5.75 -8.66
CA ARG A 44 -9.28 -5.11 -8.89
C ARG A 44 -9.40 -3.89 -9.79
N ASP A 45 -10.11 -4.01 -10.92
CA ASP A 45 -10.26 -2.92 -11.89
C ASP A 45 -11.05 -1.75 -11.28
N SER A 46 -12.08 -2.06 -10.49
CA SER A 46 -12.83 -1.06 -9.73
C SER A 46 -11.97 -0.36 -8.68
N ALA A 47 -11.16 -1.11 -7.93
CA ALA A 47 -10.25 -0.56 -6.93
C ALA A 47 -9.17 0.33 -7.57
N ILE A 48 -8.57 -0.08 -8.68
CA ILE A 48 -7.58 0.72 -9.40
C ILE A 48 -8.21 2.01 -9.95
N THR A 49 -9.42 1.92 -10.50
CA THR A 49 -10.14 3.11 -11.01
C THR A 49 -10.44 4.09 -9.88
N TYR A 50 -10.88 3.59 -8.73
CA TYR A 50 -11.12 4.39 -7.53
C TYR A 50 -9.83 5.06 -7.04
N LEU A 51 -8.74 4.29 -6.92
CA LEU A 51 -7.44 4.80 -6.52
C LEU A 51 -6.96 5.92 -7.43
N ASN A 52 -6.98 5.72 -8.74
CA ASN A 52 -6.51 6.72 -9.69
C ASN A 52 -7.26 8.05 -9.54
N LYS A 53 -8.59 8.01 -9.33
CA LYS A 53 -9.38 9.20 -9.05
C LYS A 53 -9.01 9.83 -7.70
N GLN A 54 -8.90 9.03 -6.66
CA GLN A 54 -8.55 9.51 -5.32
C GLN A 54 -7.16 10.14 -5.29
N PHE A 55 -6.17 9.52 -5.94
CA PHE A 55 -4.81 10.05 -6.00
C PHE A 55 -4.71 11.38 -6.76
N LEU A 56 -5.56 11.60 -7.76
CA LEU A 56 -5.64 12.89 -8.43
C LEU A 56 -6.07 13.99 -7.44
N PHE A 57 -7.10 13.74 -6.63
CA PHE A 57 -7.52 14.69 -5.61
C PHE A 57 -6.43 14.92 -4.56
N VAL A 58 -5.80 13.84 -4.07
CA VAL A 58 -4.69 13.94 -3.12
C VAL A 58 -3.52 14.74 -3.69
N ALA A 59 -3.19 14.57 -4.97
CA ALA A 59 -2.12 15.33 -5.62
C ALA A 59 -2.45 16.83 -5.71
N VAL A 60 -3.69 17.18 -6.08
CA VAL A 60 -4.12 18.58 -6.16
C VAL A 60 -4.11 19.25 -4.78
N PHE A 61 -4.73 18.61 -3.78
CA PHE A 61 -4.71 19.14 -2.40
C PHE A 61 -3.30 19.18 -1.81
N GLY A 62 -2.50 18.15 -2.06
CA GLY A 62 -1.11 18.08 -1.64
C GLY A 62 -0.26 19.22 -2.22
N ALA A 63 -0.46 19.53 -3.51
CA ALA A 63 0.22 20.65 -4.16
C ALA A 63 -0.16 22.01 -3.54
N ILE A 64 -1.45 22.22 -3.26
CA ILE A 64 -1.93 23.43 -2.60
C ILE A 64 -1.29 23.57 -1.20
N LEU A 65 -1.30 22.48 -0.42
CA LEU A 65 -0.69 22.47 0.92
C LEU A 65 0.82 22.68 0.88
N ALA A 66 1.51 22.12 -0.12
CA ALA A 66 2.95 22.32 -0.31
C ALA A 66 3.28 23.79 -0.59
N VAL A 67 2.48 24.46 -1.44
CA VAL A 67 2.64 25.90 -1.70
C VAL A 67 2.37 26.73 -0.46
N MET A 68 1.30 26.44 0.27
CA MET A 68 0.99 27.12 1.52
C MET A 68 2.10 26.94 2.57
N ALA A 69 2.61 25.73 2.71
CA ALA A 69 3.73 25.44 3.63
C ALA A 69 5.00 26.17 3.22
N GLY A 70 5.27 26.27 1.92
CA GLY A 70 6.40 27.03 1.38
C GLY A 70 6.31 28.52 1.65
N LEU A 71 5.13 29.11 1.48
CA LEU A 71 4.90 30.53 1.75
C LEU A 71 4.95 30.86 3.24
N ALA A 72 4.46 29.96 4.10
CA ALA A 72 4.41 30.17 5.55
C ALA A 72 5.74 29.88 6.25
N PHE A 73 6.47 28.83 5.85
CA PHE A 73 7.62 28.27 6.56
C PHE A 73 8.90 28.18 5.71
N GLY A 74 8.83 28.58 4.45
CA GLY A 74 9.96 28.59 3.55
C GLY A 74 10.09 27.35 2.64
N LEU A 75 10.94 27.49 1.61
CA LEU A 75 11.09 26.51 0.54
C LEU A 75 11.48 25.11 1.01
N LEU A 76 12.34 25.01 2.03
CA LEU A 76 12.79 23.73 2.58
C LEU A 76 11.61 22.91 3.11
N THR A 77 10.67 23.57 3.79
CA THR A 77 9.45 22.93 4.32
C THR A 77 8.56 22.42 3.17
N ALA A 78 8.39 23.19 2.11
CA ALA A 78 7.63 22.75 0.95
C ALA A 78 8.24 21.51 0.29
N VAL A 79 9.57 21.48 0.14
CA VAL A 79 10.28 20.36 -0.46
C VAL A 79 10.16 19.10 0.40
N THR A 80 10.42 19.21 1.70
CA THR A 80 10.33 18.05 2.62
C THR A 80 8.91 17.53 2.74
N PHE A 81 7.89 18.41 2.77
CA PHE A 81 6.48 18.02 2.73
C PHE A 81 6.14 17.26 1.44
N SER A 82 6.55 17.78 0.29
CA SER A 82 6.27 17.17 -1.02
C SER A 82 6.92 15.79 -1.16
N LEU A 83 8.17 15.63 -0.69
CA LEU A 83 8.84 14.34 -0.67
C LEU A 83 8.10 13.34 0.24
N GLY A 84 7.75 13.75 1.47
CA GLY A 84 7.00 12.91 2.40
C GLY A 84 5.65 12.48 1.85
N ALA A 85 4.89 13.42 1.27
CA ALA A 85 3.61 13.15 0.63
C ALA A 85 3.74 12.16 -0.54
N THR A 86 4.77 12.32 -1.38
CA THR A 86 5.03 11.42 -2.51
C THR A 86 5.35 10.00 -2.05
N PHE A 87 6.25 9.84 -1.08
CA PHE A 87 6.57 8.52 -0.53
C PHE A 87 5.37 7.86 0.14
N SER A 88 4.57 8.62 0.87
CA SER A 88 3.32 8.14 1.48
C SER A 88 2.32 7.66 0.43
N ALA A 89 2.14 8.44 -0.64
CA ALA A 89 1.26 8.09 -1.74
C ALA A 89 1.69 6.79 -2.44
N ILE A 90 2.98 6.65 -2.74
CA ILE A 90 3.53 5.42 -3.35
C ILE A 90 3.29 4.22 -2.43
N SER A 91 3.57 4.33 -1.14
CA SER A 91 3.35 3.25 -0.17
C SER A 91 1.87 2.86 -0.09
N ALA A 92 0.96 3.82 -0.03
CA ALA A 92 -0.48 3.58 0.00
C ALA A 92 -0.96 2.88 -1.29
N TYR A 93 -0.46 3.29 -2.44
CA TYR A 93 -0.79 2.67 -3.73
C TYR A 93 -0.37 1.20 -3.78
N ILE A 94 0.89 0.91 -3.43
CA ILE A 94 1.45 -0.45 -3.39
C ILE A 94 0.67 -1.32 -2.41
N SER A 95 0.42 -0.84 -1.19
CA SER A 95 -0.33 -1.57 -0.16
C SER A 95 -1.73 -1.94 -0.63
N THR A 96 -2.43 -1.01 -1.28
CA THR A 96 -3.76 -1.28 -1.82
C THR A 96 -3.74 -2.31 -2.95
N LEU A 97 -2.75 -2.25 -3.85
CA LEU A 97 -2.58 -3.26 -4.90
C LEU A 97 -2.35 -4.66 -4.31
N ILE A 98 -1.54 -4.77 -3.25
CA ILE A 98 -1.30 -6.03 -2.54
C ILE A 98 -2.61 -6.53 -1.92
N ALA A 99 -3.34 -5.69 -1.20
CA ALA A 99 -4.59 -6.04 -0.55
C ALA A 99 -5.65 -6.53 -1.54
N VAL A 100 -5.83 -5.85 -2.65
CA VAL A 100 -6.79 -6.23 -3.70
C VAL A 100 -6.42 -7.56 -4.35
N ASN A 101 -5.15 -7.80 -4.62
CA ASN A 101 -4.68 -9.08 -5.16
C ASN A 101 -4.79 -10.23 -4.13
N ALA A 102 -4.77 -9.92 -2.84
CA ALA A 102 -4.92 -10.90 -1.78
C ALA A 102 -6.36 -11.42 -1.62
N ASN A 103 -7.37 -10.59 -1.95
CA ASN A 103 -8.78 -10.95 -1.77
C ASN A 103 -9.14 -12.28 -2.44
N SER A 104 -8.77 -12.50 -3.70
CA SER A 104 -9.04 -13.74 -4.42
C SER A 104 -8.40 -14.97 -3.77
N ARG A 105 -7.24 -14.80 -3.16
CA ARG A 105 -6.51 -15.87 -2.49
C ARG A 105 -7.13 -16.21 -1.14
N THR A 106 -7.62 -15.20 -0.41
CA THR A 106 -8.34 -15.38 0.85
C THR A 106 -9.66 -16.13 0.62
N VAL A 107 -10.43 -15.75 -0.40
CA VAL A 107 -11.66 -16.45 -0.78
C VAL A 107 -11.39 -17.92 -1.12
N ARG A 108 -10.32 -18.21 -1.86
CA ARG A 108 -9.94 -19.61 -2.16
C ARG A 108 -9.48 -20.39 -0.93
N ALA A 109 -8.77 -19.73 -0.03
CA ALA A 109 -8.37 -20.35 1.23
C ALA A 109 -9.59 -20.69 2.11
N ALA A 110 -10.65 -19.87 2.04
CA ALA A 110 -11.91 -20.10 2.75
C ALA A 110 -12.59 -21.42 2.32
N ASN A 111 -12.46 -21.84 1.07
CA ASN A 111 -12.96 -23.13 0.62
C ASN A 111 -12.26 -24.33 1.30
N LYS A 112 -11.09 -24.13 1.89
CA LYS A 112 -10.34 -25.14 2.63
C LYS A 112 -10.59 -25.10 4.15
N GLY A 113 -11.32 -24.06 4.62
CA GLY A 113 -11.68 -23.86 6.00
C GLY A 113 -11.27 -22.50 6.56
N PHE A 114 -11.92 -22.09 7.63
CA PHE A 114 -11.75 -20.79 8.26
C PHE A 114 -10.29 -20.48 8.65
N HIS A 115 -9.59 -21.45 9.22
CA HIS A 115 -8.19 -21.30 9.67
C HIS A 115 -7.26 -20.92 8.51
N TYR A 116 -7.43 -21.54 7.33
CA TYR A 116 -6.64 -21.23 6.14
C TYR A 116 -6.94 -19.84 5.58
N ALA A 117 -8.22 -19.44 5.60
CA ALA A 117 -8.62 -18.11 5.20
C ALA A 117 -8.03 -17.03 6.10
N PHE A 118 -8.11 -17.26 7.41
CA PHE A 118 -7.57 -16.34 8.42
C PHE A 118 -6.05 -16.15 8.28
N LEU A 119 -5.30 -17.24 8.20
CA LEU A 119 -3.83 -17.16 8.00
C LEU A 119 -3.45 -16.47 6.70
N THR A 120 -4.23 -16.69 5.65
CA THR A 120 -4.00 -16.04 4.36
C THR A 120 -4.26 -14.54 4.47
N ALA A 121 -5.43 -14.15 4.99
CA ALA A 121 -5.78 -12.74 5.19
C ALA A 121 -4.78 -12.01 6.09
N PHE A 122 -4.35 -12.65 7.18
CA PHE A 122 -3.39 -12.08 8.11
C PHE A 122 -2.02 -11.83 7.45
N ARG A 123 -1.50 -12.82 6.72
CA ARG A 123 -0.21 -12.69 6.00
C ARG A 123 -0.22 -11.56 4.97
N TYR A 124 -1.35 -11.36 4.28
CA TYR A 124 -1.47 -10.30 3.29
C TYR A 124 -1.77 -8.93 3.90
N GLY A 125 -2.40 -8.90 5.08
CA GLY A 125 -2.68 -7.67 5.81
C GLY A 125 -1.46 -7.11 6.54
N THR A 126 -0.43 -7.94 6.77
CA THR A 126 0.84 -7.53 7.43
C THR A 126 1.95 -7.20 6.44
N ALA A 127 1.74 -7.40 5.14
CA ALA A 127 2.68 -7.04 4.07
C ALA A 127 2.47 -5.62 3.58
#